data_7ace7ea831346218f28f9ae45da780be
#
_entry.id   7ace7ea831346218f28f9ae45da780be
#
_cell.length_a   1.000
_cell.length_b   1.000
_cell.length_c   1.000
_cell.angle_alpha   90.00
_cell.angle_beta   90.00
_cell.angle_gamma   90.00
#
_symmetry.space_group_name_H-M   'P 1'
#
loop_
_entity.id
_entity.type
_entity.pdbx_description
1 polymer ?
#
loop_
_entity_poly.entity_id
_entity_poly.type
_entity_poly.pdbx_seq_one_letter_code
_entity_poly.pdbx_strand_id
1 'polypeptide(L)'
;MNHFGNWVALCVFIGALAAGGDALAFGNAASGGSQGAKAAAASEPIKVEKAKGADAYTVSETYESAGKLDKKTVVVRGKIVKVSKGIMGKNWVHLRDGSGDAGKGTNNLVFTTQDDPKVGDVVTGKGILYKDKDFGAGYMYKVIIEEATVKK
;
A
#
# COMPACT_ATOMS: atom_id res chain seq x y z
N MET A 1 24.08 -32.71 -28.75
CA MET A 1 23.88 -32.26 -30.14
C MET A 1 23.24 -30.90 -30.04
N ASN A 2 24.08 -29.86 -30.05
CA ASN A 2 24.29 -28.84 -31.12
C ASN A 2 23.16 -27.84 -31.22
N HIS A 3 23.32 -26.53 -31.25
CA HIS A 3 24.36 -25.56 -31.62
C HIS A 3 24.02 -24.21 -30.99
N PHE A 4 24.90 -23.49 -30.39
CA PHE A 4 25.73 -22.37 -30.87
C PHE A 4 24.99 -21.29 -31.68
N GLY A 5 25.07 -20.07 -31.21
CA GLY A 5 24.68 -18.88 -31.91
C GLY A 5 25.15 -17.61 -31.18
N ASN A 6 26.47 -17.38 -31.25
CA ASN A 6 27.16 -16.19 -30.76
C ASN A 6 27.05 -15.10 -31.85
N TRP A 7 26.55 -13.91 -31.53
CA TRP A 7 26.74 -12.74 -32.39
C TRP A 7 27.26 -11.57 -31.58
N VAL A 8 28.55 -11.38 -31.74
CA VAL A 8 29.28 -10.14 -31.41
C VAL A 8 29.15 -9.21 -32.62
N ALA A 9 28.72 -7.99 -32.41
CA ALA A 9 28.90 -6.92 -33.36
C ALA A 9 29.39 -5.68 -32.64
N LEU A 10 30.69 -5.48 -32.78
CA LEU A 10 31.48 -4.32 -32.42
C LEU A 10 31.29 -3.27 -33.52
N CYS A 11 30.83 -2.07 -33.19
CA CYS A 11 31.02 -0.89 -34.06
C CYS A 11 31.62 0.26 -33.27
N VAL A 12 32.91 0.44 -33.47
CA VAL A 12 33.69 1.63 -33.13
C VAL A 12 33.42 2.67 -34.19
N PHE A 13 33.07 3.90 -33.82
CA PHE A 13 33.25 5.08 -34.64
C PHE A 13 33.89 6.20 -33.82
N ILE A 14 35.10 6.53 -34.26
CA ILE A 14 35.93 7.68 -33.87
C ILE A 14 35.66 8.81 -34.87
N GLY A 15 35.64 10.04 -34.41
CA GLY A 15 35.71 11.24 -35.24
C GLY A 15 35.12 12.44 -34.54
N ALA A 16 35.92 13.21 -33.95
CA ALA A 16 36.73 14.38 -34.24
C ALA A 16 35.98 15.72 -34.09
N LEU A 17 36.42 16.42 -33.09
CA LEU A 17 36.77 17.84 -32.91
C LEU A 17 36.21 18.88 -33.92
N ALA A 18 35.50 19.89 -33.41
CA ALA A 18 35.65 21.27 -33.83
C ALA A 18 35.16 22.23 -32.74
N ALA A 19 36.00 23.20 -32.48
CA ALA A 19 35.86 24.27 -31.51
C ALA A 19 35.01 25.43 -32.06
N GLY A 20 34.47 26.22 -31.14
CA GLY A 20 34.26 27.65 -31.38
C GLY A 20 32.83 28.16 -31.12
N GLY A 21 32.74 29.14 -30.24
CA GLY A 21 31.64 30.10 -30.26
C GLY A 21 31.03 30.41 -28.92
N ASP A 22 31.61 31.40 -28.22
CA ASP A 22 30.97 32.16 -27.17
C ASP A 22 29.70 32.83 -27.68
N ALA A 23 28.64 32.73 -26.93
CA ALA A 23 27.60 33.76 -26.90
C ALA A 23 26.86 33.75 -25.56
N LEU A 24 26.99 34.86 -24.94
CA LEU A 24 26.40 35.32 -23.72
C LEU A 24 24.86 35.30 -23.73
N ALA A 25 24.34 35.02 -22.55
CA ALA A 25 23.32 35.83 -21.88
C ALA A 25 21.86 35.48 -21.99
N PHE A 26 21.29 35.75 -20.82
CA PHE A 26 19.90 35.97 -20.41
C PHE A 26 19.09 34.70 -20.12
N GLY A 27 19.05 34.24 -18.88
CA GLY A 27 18.18 34.82 -17.85
C GLY A 27 16.74 34.57 -18.17
N ASN A 28 16.22 33.44 -17.73
CA ASN A 28 14.85 33.44 -17.22
C ASN A 28 14.71 32.35 -16.15
N ALA A 29 14.57 32.82 -14.94
CA ALA A 29 14.14 32.02 -13.83
C ALA A 29 12.68 31.62 -14.06
N ALA A 30 12.46 30.38 -14.44
CA ALA A 30 11.19 29.73 -14.26
C ALA A 30 11.34 28.73 -13.11
N SER A 31 10.92 29.15 -11.95
CA SER A 31 10.73 28.33 -10.79
C SER A 31 9.69 27.25 -11.09
N GLY A 32 10.11 26.15 -11.64
CA GLY A 32 9.36 24.92 -11.60
C GLY A 32 9.62 24.26 -10.24
N GLY A 33 8.77 24.58 -9.25
CA GLY A 33 8.77 23.90 -7.98
C GLY A 33 8.50 22.42 -8.22
N SER A 34 9.56 21.64 -8.36
CA SER A 34 9.55 20.23 -8.13
C SER A 34 9.19 20.06 -6.65
N GLN A 35 7.93 19.87 -6.36
CA GLN A 35 7.52 19.35 -5.07
C GLN A 35 8.12 17.95 -4.98
N GLY A 36 9.30 17.90 -4.37
CA GLY A 36 9.92 16.67 -3.99
C GLY A 36 8.90 15.82 -3.26
N ALA A 37 8.58 14.68 -3.82
CA ALA A 37 7.89 13.64 -3.11
C ALA A 37 8.68 13.46 -1.82
N LYS A 38 8.09 13.91 -0.71
CA LYS A 38 8.63 13.72 0.62
C LYS A 38 8.82 12.22 0.75
N ALA A 39 10.05 11.77 0.64
CA ALA A 39 10.41 10.39 0.87
C ALA A 39 9.72 9.99 2.15
N ALA A 40 8.89 8.96 2.08
CA ALA A 40 8.23 8.42 3.25
C ALA A 40 9.34 8.11 4.24
N ALA A 41 9.40 8.91 5.29
CA ALA A 41 10.30 8.66 6.40
C ALA A 41 10.12 7.18 6.75
N ALA A 42 11.22 6.46 6.87
CA ALA A 42 11.20 5.06 7.27
C ALA A 42 10.34 4.99 8.53
N SER A 43 9.10 4.58 8.38
CA SER A 43 8.16 4.52 9.49
C SER A 43 8.70 3.45 10.42
N GLU A 44 8.85 3.80 11.69
CA GLU A 44 9.18 2.84 12.73
C GLU A 44 8.36 1.56 12.56
N PRO A 45 8.96 0.40 12.85
CA PRO A 45 8.26 -0.87 12.68
C PRO A 45 6.96 -0.84 13.49
N ILE A 46 5.85 -0.99 12.78
CA ILE A 46 4.54 -1.06 13.43
C ILE A 46 4.49 -2.37 14.21
N LYS A 47 4.21 -2.28 15.50
CA LYS A 47 3.96 -3.42 16.36
C LYS A 47 2.79 -3.08 17.28
N VAL A 48 1.65 -3.67 17.01
CA VAL A 48 0.42 -3.49 17.78
C VAL A 48 -0.03 -4.86 18.30
N GLU A 49 -0.30 -4.94 19.58
CA GLU A 49 -0.79 -6.17 20.18
C GLU A 49 -2.19 -6.53 19.64
N LYS A 50 -2.41 -7.81 19.44
CA LYS A 50 -3.69 -8.38 19.04
C LYS A 50 -4.79 -7.98 20.03
N ALA A 51 -5.98 -7.71 19.54
CA ALA A 51 -7.15 -7.50 20.38
C ALA A 51 -7.46 -8.76 21.23
N LYS A 52 -8.13 -8.55 22.35
CA LYS A 52 -8.56 -9.65 23.21
C LYS A 52 -9.94 -10.16 22.76
N GLY A 53 -10.16 -11.45 22.87
CA GLY A 53 -11.45 -12.08 22.57
C GLY A 53 -11.33 -13.26 21.59
N ALA A 54 -12.39 -14.05 21.52
CA ALA A 54 -12.45 -15.25 20.66
C ALA A 54 -12.47 -14.90 19.17
N ASP A 55 -13.05 -13.74 18.82
CA ASP A 55 -13.15 -13.26 17.42
C ASP A 55 -12.01 -12.30 17.05
N ALA A 56 -10.97 -12.23 17.88
CA ALA A 56 -9.81 -11.36 17.65
C ALA A 56 -8.78 -12.06 16.78
N TYR A 57 -8.31 -11.35 15.75
CA TYR A 57 -7.31 -11.82 14.80
C TYR A 57 -6.26 -10.75 14.56
N THR A 58 -5.02 -11.16 14.25
CA THR A 58 -4.02 -10.27 13.66
C THR A 58 -4.32 -10.04 12.19
N VAL A 59 -3.69 -9.04 11.58
CA VAL A 59 -3.80 -8.81 10.14
C VAL A 59 -3.41 -10.07 9.36
N SER A 60 -2.30 -10.73 9.71
CA SER A 60 -1.86 -11.98 9.06
C SER A 60 -2.89 -13.10 9.20
N GLU A 61 -3.40 -13.32 10.42
CA GLU A 61 -4.39 -14.37 10.69
C GLU A 61 -5.69 -14.21 9.89
N THR A 62 -6.09 -12.96 9.59
CA THR A 62 -7.27 -12.72 8.73
C THR A 62 -7.08 -13.26 7.33
N TYR A 63 -5.88 -13.14 6.77
CA TYR A 63 -5.53 -13.69 5.45
C TYR A 63 -5.39 -15.22 5.47
N GLU A 64 -4.72 -15.75 6.49
CA GLU A 64 -4.47 -17.19 6.66
C GLU A 64 -5.78 -17.96 6.86
N SER A 65 -6.70 -17.37 7.60
CA SER A 65 -7.99 -17.98 7.96
C SER A 65 -9.16 -17.45 7.13
N ALA A 66 -8.92 -16.70 6.06
CA ALA A 66 -9.95 -16.03 5.27
C ALA A 66 -11.13 -16.95 4.86
N GLY A 67 -10.83 -18.17 4.45
CA GLY A 67 -11.86 -19.14 4.06
C GLY A 67 -12.77 -19.58 5.22
N LYS A 68 -12.24 -19.60 6.45
CA LYS A 68 -13.01 -19.94 7.66
C LYS A 68 -13.75 -18.73 8.24
N LEU A 69 -13.25 -17.53 7.95
CA LEU A 69 -13.75 -16.27 8.48
C LEU A 69 -14.71 -15.54 7.52
N ASP A 70 -14.86 -16.04 6.31
CA ASP A 70 -15.76 -15.44 5.33
C ASP A 70 -17.19 -15.30 5.87
N LYS A 71 -17.71 -14.08 5.77
CA LYS A 71 -19.02 -13.67 6.29
C LYS A 71 -19.17 -13.77 7.82
N LYS A 72 -18.07 -13.83 8.55
CA LYS A 72 -18.08 -13.82 10.02
C LYS A 72 -17.62 -12.49 10.60
N THR A 73 -18.10 -12.19 11.78
CA THR A 73 -17.63 -11.05 12.56
C THR A 73 -16.23 -11.32 13.06
N VAL A 74 -15.33 -10.37 12.85
CA VAL A 74 -13.94 -10.40 13.32
C VAL A 74 -13.60 -9.09 14.02
N VAL A 75 -12.61 -9.16 14.90
CA VAL A 75 -12.05 -8.02 15.61
C VAL A 75 -10.56 -7.94 15.32
N VAL A 76 -10.10 -6.82 14.80
CA VAL A 76 -8.67 -6.60 14.49
C VAL A 76 -8.22 -5.30 15.11
N ARG A 77 -7.06 -5.32 15.78
CA ARG A 77 -6.43 -4.13 16.36
C ARG A 77 -5.17 -3.79 15.59
N GLY A 78 -4.99 -2.51 15.28
CA GLY A 78 -3.82 -2.07 14.54
C GLY A 78 -3.72 -0.56 14.44
N LYS A 79 -2.64 -0.10 13.81
CA LYS A 79 -2.40 1.31 13.49
C LYS A 79 -2.93 1.65 12.11
N ILE A 80 -3.64 2.74 12.01
CA ILE A 80 -4.15 3.26 10.74
C ILE A 80 -3.01 3.90 9.96
N VAL A 81 -2.78 3.42 8.75
CA VAL A 81 -1.73 3.93 7.87
C VAL A 81 -2.26 4.74 6.69
N LYS A 82 -3.54 4.58 6.34
CA LYS A 82 -4.20 5.35 5.29
C LYS A 82 -5.70 5.40 5.52
N VAL A 83 -6.31 6.54 5.17
CA VAL A 83 -7.76 6.74 5.16
C VAL A 83 -8.14 7.37 3.84
N SER A 84 -9.11 6.79 3.14
CA SER A 84 -9.75 7.35 1.94
C SER A 84 -11.21 7.57 2.25
N LYS A 85 -11.62 8.83 2.30
CA LYS A 85 -12.97 9.21 2.75
C LYS A 85 -13.98 9.25 1.61
N GLY A 86 -15.22 8.91 1.92
CA GLY A 86 -16.38 9.13 1.06
C GLY A 86 -16.43 8.26 -0.20
N ILE A 87 -15.61 7.21 -0.31
CA ILE A 87 -15.64 6.32 -1.46
C ILE A 87 -16.82 5.35 -1.30
N MET A 88 -17.76 5.38 -2.26
CA MET A 88 -18.99 4.58 -2.21
C MET A 88 -19.81 4.82 -0.93
N GLY A 89 -19.79 6.07 -0.41
CA GLY A 89 -20.50 6.46 0.82
C GLY A 89 -19.89 5.93 2.11
N LYS A 90 -18.68 5.41 2.08
CA LYS A 90 -17.95 4.85 3.24
C LYS A 90 -16.53 5.39 3.32
N ASN A 91 -15.92 5.32 4.48
CA ASN A 91 -14.50 5.57 4.67
C ASN A 91 -13.74 4.24 4.56
N TRP A 92 -12.70 4.24 3.75
CA TRP A 92 -11.84 3.09 3.49
C TRP A 92 -10.55 3.26 4.27
N VAL A 93 -10.28 2.36 5.18
CA VAL A 93 -9.20 2.47 6.15
C VAL A 93 -8.21 1.32 5.98
N HIS A 94 -6.95 1.65 5.87
CA HIS A 94 -5.86 0.68 5.84
C HIS A 94 -5.24 0.56 7.23
N LEU A 95 -5.21 -0.65 7.74
CA LEU A 95 -4.74 -1.01 9.08
C LEU A 95 -3.54 -1.94 9.00
N ARG A 96 -2.55 -1.72 9.86
CA ARG A 96 -1.38 -2.60 10.03
C ARG A 96 -1.13 -2.81 11.51
N ASP A 97 -0.75 -4.02 11.88
CA ASP A 97 -0.39 -4.39 13.26
C ASP A 97 1.07 -4.87 13.39
N GLY A 98 1.77 -4.96 12.27
CA GLY A 98 3.14 -5.47 12.22
C GLY A 98 3.23 -6.95 11.88
N SER A 99 2.09 -7.64 11.79
CA SER A 99 2.05 -9.02 11.31
C SER A 99 1.96 -9.09 9.79
N GLY A 100 2.15 -10.27 9.24
CA GLY A 100 2.07 -10.53 7.79
C GLY A 100 3.32 -10.13 7.03
N ASP A 101 3.26 -10.34 5.73
CA ASP A 101 4.36 -10.16 4.78
C ASP A 101 3.99 -9.12 3.72
N ALA A 102 4.83 -8.12 3.56
CA ALA A 102 4.63 -7.04 2.58
C ALA A 102 4.72 -7.57 1.14
N GLY A 103 5.63 -8.51 0.88
CA GLY A 103 5.81 -9.13 -0.43
C GLY A 103 4.61 -9.98 -0.87
N LYS A 104 3.89 -10.54 0.11
CA LYS A 104 2.66 -11.31 -0.12
C LYS A 104 1.40 -10.46 -0.03
N GLY A 105 1.52 -9.19 0.36
CA GLY A 105 0.39 -8.28 0.55
C GLY A 105 -0.51 -8.64 1.74
N THR A 106 0.01 -9.38 2.73
CA THR A 106 -0.75 -9.83 3.91
C THR A 106 -0.49 -9.00 5.16
N ASN A 107 0.28 -7.93 5.04
CA ASN A 107 0.66 -7.04 6.14
C ASN A 107 -0.22 -5.78 6.27
N ASN A 108 -1.25 -5.67 5.44
CA ASN A 108 -2.14 -4.53 5.39
C ASN A 108 -3.58 -5.01 5.19
N LEU A 109 -4.46 -4.65 6.09
CA LEU A 109 -5.87 -5.00 6.04
C LEU A 109 -6.70 -3.75 5.74
N VAL A 110 -7.67 -3.89 4.85
CA VAL A 110 -8.61 -2.82 4.54
C VAL A 110 -9.93 -3.10 5.26
N PHE A 111 -10.51 -2.06 5.84
CA PHE A 111 -11.89 -2.11 6.31
C PHE A 111 -12.68 -0.87 5.90
N THR A 112 -13.99 -1.02 5.75
CA THR A 112 -14.92 0.08 5.49
C THR A 112 -15.67 0.43 6.77
N THR A 113 -15.88 1.72 7.00
CA THR A 113 -16.57 2.22 8.19
C THR A 113 -17.31 3.53 7.90
N GLN A 114 -18.30 3.85 8.73
CA GLN A 114 -18.93 5.19 8.76
C GLN A 114 -18.24 6.10 9.78
N ASP A 115 -17.41 5.55 10.67
CA ASP A 115 -16.61 6.33 11.61
C ASP A 115 -15.54 7.15 10.89
N ASP A 116 -15.03 8.20 11.52
CA ASP A 116 -13.96 9.08 11.00
C ASP A 116 -12.62 8.90 11.74
N PRO A 117 -11.97 7.75 11.62
CA PRO A 117 -10.67 7.53 12.23
C PRO A 117 -9.58 8.31 11.49
N LYS A 118 -8.46 8.55 12.18
CA LYS A 118 -7.33 9.31 11.63
C LYS A 118 -6.10 8.44 11.42
N VAL A 119 -5.32 8.80 10.40
CA VAL A 119 -4.00 8.18 10.18
C VAL A 119 -3.14 8.37 11.42
N GLY A 120 -2.48 7.29 11.86
CA GLY A 120 -1.65 7.25 13.05
C GLY A 120 -2.37 6.74 14.30
N ASP A 121 -3.71 6.74 14.33
CA ASP A 121 -4.46 6.17 15.45
C ASP A 121 -4.24 4.65 15.55
N VAL A 122 -4.12 4.16 16.78
CA VAL A 122 -4.21 2.72 17.07
C VAL A 122 -5.66 2.43 17.49
N VAL A 123 -6.30 1.59 16.71
CA VAL A 123 -7.73 1.33 16.86
C VAL A 123 -8.05 -0.16 16.84
N THR A 124 -9.21 -0.50 17.37
CA THR A 124 -9.83 -1.81 17.25
C THR A 124 -11.04 -1.69 16.32
N GLY A 125 -10.97 -2.36 15.18
CA GLY A 125 -12.07 -2.46 14.21
C GLY A 125 -12.82 -3.78 14.40
N LYS A 126 -14.14 -3.72 14.49
CA LYS A 126 -15.03 -4.89 14.52
C LYS A 126 -16.01 -4.82 13.37
N GLY A 127 -16.03 -5.81 12.50
CA GLY A 127 -16.90 -5.87 11.35
C GLY A 127 -16.99 -7.26 10.74
N ILE A 128 -17.60 -7.37 9.58
CA ILE A 128 -17.78 -8.63 8.85
C ILE A 128 -16.65 -8.80 7.85
N LEU A 129 -15.92 -9.91 7.94
CA LEU A 129 -14.87 -10.24 6.98
C LEU A 129 -15.47 -10.85 5.73
N TYR A 130 -15.00 -10.40 4.57
CA TYR A 130 -15.29 -11.00 3.28
C TYR A 130 -14.00 -11.42 2.58
N LYS A 131 -14.02 -12.61 2.01
CA LYS A 131 -12.95 -13.15 1.18
C LYS A 131 -13.29 -12.92 -0.29
N ASP A 132 -12.26 -12.57 -1.08
CA ASP A 132 -12.33 -12.37 -2.54
C ASP A 132 -13.50 -11.46 -2.96
N LYS A 133 -13.65 -10.33 -2.24
CA LYS A 133 -14.71 -9.36 -2.48
C LYS A 133 -14.39 -8.49 -3.69
N ASP A 134 -15.25 -8.51 -4.68
CA ASP A 134 -15.20 -7.64 -5.85
C ASP A 134 -16.25 -6.52 -5.72
N PHE A 135 -15.81 -5.28 -5.81
CA PHE A 135 -16.65 -4.08 -5.83
C PHE A 135 -16.89 -3.55 -7.25
N GLY A 136 -16.44 -4.27 -8.27
CA GLY A 136 -16.48 -3.85 -9.66
C GLY A 136 -15.33 -2.89 -10.02
N ALA A 137 -15.24 -2.54 -11.31
CA ALA A 137 -14.22 -1.63 -11.85
C ALA A 137 -12.77 -2.01 -11.52
N GLY A 138 -12.49 -3.29 -11.25
CA GLY A 138 -11.15 -3.78 -10.90
C GLY A 138 -10.77 -3.65 -9.41
N TYR A 139 -11.70 -3.23 -8.56
CA TYR A 139 -11.49 -3.17 -7.11
C TYR A 139 -11.82 -4.51 -6.46
N MET A 140 -10.83 -5.40 -6.44
CA MET A 140 -10.93 -6.69 -5.79
C MET A 140 -10.03 -6.76 -4.54
N TYR A 141 -10.57 -7.27 -3.46
CA TYR A 141 -9.85 -7.47 -2.20
C TYR A 141 -9.86 -8.95 -1.81
N LYS A 142 -8.69 -9.53 -1.59
CA LYS A 142 -8.56 -10.90 -1.09
C LYS A 142 -9.20 -11.06 0.28
N VAL A 143 -9.05 -10.04 1.12
CA VAL A 143 -9.66 -9.94 2.44
C VAL A 143 -10.02 -8.49 2.70
N ILE A 144 -11.24 -8.25 3.11
CA ILE A 144 -11.74 -6.94 3.54
C ILE A 144 -12.71 -7.12 4.69
N ILE A 145 -12.75 -6.16 5.61
CA ILE A 145 -13.78 -6.10 6.65
C ILE A 145 -14.75 -4.99 6.28
N GLU A 146 -16.03 -5.31 6.18
CA GLU A 146 -17.07 -4.33 5.89
C GLU A 146 -17.87 -3.97 7.15
N GLU A 147 -18.46 -2.78 7.11
CA GLU A 147 -19.31 -2.24 8.17
C GLU A 147 -18.63 -2.25 9.54
N ALA A 148 -17.34 -1.92 9.55
CA ALA A 148 -16.58 -1.92 10.77
C ALA A 148 -16.98 -0.76 11.69
N THR A 149 -17.16 -1.07 12.97
CA THR A 149 -17.18 -0.09 14.05
C THR A 149 -15.77 0.07 14.60
N VAL A 150 -15.31 1.30 14.77
CA VAL A 150 -13.96 1.62 15.19
C VAL A 150 -13.94 2.17 16.61
N LYS A 151 -13.08 1.60 17.46
CA LYS A 151 -12.84 2.06 18.84
C LYS A 151 -11.34 2.31 19.05
N LYS A 152 -11.01 3.40 19.76
CA LYS A 152 -9.65 3.68 20.24
C LYS A 152 -9.35 2.92 21.52
#